data_38a8a024465fd02577a33aa5bcb5f02d
#
_entry.id   38a8a024465fd02577a33aa5bcb5f02d
#
_cell.length_a   1.000
_cell.length_b   1.000
_cell.length_c   1.000
_cell.angle_alpha   90.00
_cell.angle_beta   90.00
_cell.angle_gamma   90.00
#
_symmetry.space_group_name_H-M   'P 1'
#
loop_
_entity.id
_entity.type
_entity.pdbx_description
1 polymer ?
#
loop_
_entity_poly.entity_id
_entity_poly.type
_entity_poly.pdbx_seq_one_letter_code
_entity_poly.pdbx_strand_id
1 'polypeptide(L)'
;MSAIDTLPPLREVIATHELSARKSLGQNFLLDLNLTAKIARQAGDMTECDVLEIGPGPGGLTRGLLSEGARHVLSIEKDPRCLPALAEIADAYPGKLTVIEGDALDIDPLKHLTPPIRVAANLPYNVGTELLVRWLTPPTWPPFWQSLTLMFQREVALRIVAEPGSKAYGRLALLAQWRADARIVMHLPPEAFTPAPKVSSAVVHLTALPEPRFPADPAVLNRVVAAGFNQRRKMLRASLKGLAPNIEDHLRAAGIKPTDRAEQIPLEGFCALAREIEKANKA
;
A
#
# COMPACT_ATOMS: atom_id res chain seq x y z
N MET A 1 12.66 28.32 14.51
CA MET A 1 13.24 27.43 13.44
C MET A 1 12.60 26.06 13.61
N SER A 2 12.19 25.40 12.55
CA SER A 2 11.68 24.03 12.66
C SER A 2 12.85 23.10 13.02
N ALA A 3 12.60 22.00 13.75
CA ALA A 3 13.65 21.06 14.17
C ALA A 3 14.42 20.47 12.96
N ILE A 4 13.80 20.45 11.77
CA ILE A 4 14.45 20.01 10.51
C ILE A 4 15.67 20.86 10.14
N ASP A 5 15.65 22.17 10.47
CA ASP A 5 16.73 23.10 10.12
C ASP A 5 18.01 22.88 10.97
N THR A 6 17.93 22.07 12.03
CA THR A 6 19.06 21.71 12.90
C THR A 6 19.73 20.38 12.53
N LEU A 7 19.09 19.56 11.71
CA LEU A 7 19.63 18.26 11.28
C LEU A 7 20.50 18.41 10.02
N PRO A 8 21.60 17.66 9.90
CA PRO A 8 22.45 17.69 8.71
C PRO A 8 21.70 17.26 7.46
N PRO A 9 22.13 17.71 6.28
CA PRO A 9 21.60 17.20 5.00
C PRO A 9 21.71 15.69 4.90
N LEU A 10 20.72 15.02 4.32
CA LEU A 10 20.70 13.55 4.24
C LEU A 10 21.92 12.95 3.54
N ARG A 11 22.56 13.68 2.62
CA ARG A 11 23.80 13.23 1.99
C ARG A 11 24.96 13.14 2.99
N GLU A 12 25.03 14.07 3.92
CA GLU A 12 26.03 14.05 5.00
C GLU A 12 25.72 12.93 6.00
N VAL A 13 24.45 12.74 6.38
CA VAL A 13 24.01 11.60 7.21
C VAL A 13 24.42 10.27 6.60
N ILE A 14 24.17 10.08 5.30
CA ILE A 14 24.55 8.87 4.57
C ILE A 14 26.08 8.66 4.58
N ALA A 15 26.84 9.74 4.41
CA ALA A 15 28.31 9.66 4.41
C ALA A 15 28.83 9.36 5.83
N THR A 16 28.31 10.02 6.86
CA THR A 16 28.74 9.86 8.27
C THR A 16 28.48 8.44 8.77
N HIS A 17 27.30 7.87 8.42
CA HIS A 17 26.91 6.53 8.86
C HIS A 17 27.27 5.43 7.84
N GLU A 18 28.03 5.74 6.79
CA GLU A 18 28.45 4.81 5.73
C GLU A 18 27.27 4.03 5.11
N LEU A 19 26.11 4.69 4.95
CA LEU A 19 24.89 4.09 4.47
C LEU A 19 24.90 3.94 2.95
N SER A 20 25.24 2.75 2.46
CA SER A 20 25.07 2.39 1.04
C SER A 20 23.77 1.61 0.85
N ALA A 21 23.00 1.96 -0.18
CA ALA A 21 21.77 1.25 -0.50
C ALA A 21 22.05 -0.22 -0.86
N ARG A 22 21.36 -1.14 -0.20
CA ARG A 22 21.49 -2.59 -0.44
C ARG A 22 20.39 -3.07 -1.38
N LYS A 23 20.78 -3.67 -2.52
CA LYS A 23 19.83 -4.25 -3.49
C LYS A 23 18.98 -5.36 -2.88
N SER A 24 19.56 -6.17 -1.97
CA SER A 24 18.86 -7.23 -1.25
C SER A 24 17.71 -6.72 -0.38
N LEU A 25 17.78 -5.47 0.06
CA LEU A 25 16.74 -4.79 0.82
C LEU A 25 15.84 -3.91 -0.05
N GLY A 26 16.07 -3.84 -1.37
CA GLY A 26 15.28 -3.01 -2.30
C GLY A 26 15.39 -1.52 -2.04
N GLN A 27 16.49 -1.04 -1.43
CA GLN A 27 16.67 0.33 -0.98
C GLN A 27 16.90 1.30 -2.15
N ASN A 28 16.12 2.40 -2.16
CA ASN A 28 16.31 3.58 -2.99
C ASN A 28 15.93 4.79 -2.12
N PHE A 29 16.91 5.60 -1.72
CA PHE A 29 16.72 6.68 -0.77
C PHE A 29 16.23 7.96 -1.45
N LEU A 30 15.30 8.66 -0.79
CA LEU A 30 14.88 10.01 -1.14
C LEU A 30 15.71 11.01 -0.32
N LEU A 31 16.48 11.85 -0.99
CA LEU A 31 17.40 12.78 -0.32
C LEU A 31 16.92 14.24 -0.33
N ASP A 32 16.00 14.58 -1.21
CA ASP A 32 15.40 15.91 -1.29
C ASP A 32 14.30 16.07 -0.24
N LEU A 33 14.56 16.86 0.78
CA LEU A 33 13.62 17.13 1.88
C LEU A 33 12.36 17.89 1.42
N ASN A 34 12.46 18.72 0.37
CA ASN A 34 11.29 19.37 -0.19
C ASN A 34 10.36 18.35 -0.85
N LEU A 35 10.96 17.35 -1.52
CA LEU A 35 10.21 16.27 -2.13
C LEU A 35 9.55 15.38 -1.07
N THR A 36 10.29 15.01 0.00
CA THR A 36 9.73 14.17 1.07
C THR A 36 8.63 14.88 1.85
N ALA A 37 8.77 16.18 2.12
CA ALA A 37 7.69 17.00 2.69
C ALA A 37 6.47 17.05 1.75
N LYS A 38 6.69 17.19 0.44
CA LYS A 38 5.60 17.16 -0.54
C LYS A 38 4.90 15.80 -0.57
N ILE A 39 5.62 14.69 -0.40
CA ILE A 39 5.04 13.34 -0.29
C ILE A 39 4.26 13.23 1.04
N ALA A 40 4.82 13.69 2.15
CA ALA A 40 4.17 13.68 3.46
C ALA A 40 2.82 14.42 3.42
N ARG A 41 2.73 15.58 2.76
CA ARG A 41 1.47 16.32 2.57
C ARG A 41 0.39 15.53 1.83
N GLN A 42 0.76 14.52 1.00
CA GLN A 42 -0.24 13.66 0.37
C GLN A 42 -0.96 12.74 1.37
N ALA A 43 -0.40 12.55 2.57
CA ALA A 43 -1.09 11.84 3.65
C ALA A 43 -2.23 12.66 4.28
N GLY A 44 -2.33 13.96 3.97
CA GLY A 44 -3.30 14.90 4.55
C GLY A 44 -2.86 15.43 5.91
N ASP A 45 -3.77 16.05 6.65
CA ASP A 45 -3.48 16.57 7.98
C ASP A 45 -3.18 15.44 8.97
N MET A 46 -1.99 15.46 9.58
CA MET A 46 -1.48 14.43 10.49
C MET A 46 -1.32 14.93 11.93
N THR A 47 -1.76 16.16 12.24
CA THR A 47 -1.55 16.79 13.55
C THR A 47 -2.19 16.00 14.70
N GLU A 48 -3.32 15.35 14.41
CA GLU A 48 -4.04 14.49 15.36
C GLU A 48 -3.88 12.98 15.08
N CYS A 49 -2.95 12.61 14.17
CA CYS A 49 -2.77 11.23 13.73
C CYS A 49 -1.39 10.68 14.08
N ASP A 50 -1.35 9.42 14.51
CA ASP A 50 -0.10 8.66 14.48
C ASP A 50 0.16 8.15 13.05
N VAL A 51 1.42 8.13 12.67
CA VAL A 51 1.84 7.69 11.33
C VAL A 51 2.73 6.45 11.45
N LEU A 52 2.37 5.38 10.76
CA LEU A 52 3.23 4.23 10.56
C LEU A 52 4.08 4.44 9.30
N GLU A 53 5.39 4.39 9.46
CA GLU A 53 6.35 4.37 8.36
C GLU A 53 7.09 3.04 8.30
N ILE A 54 7.18 2.45 7.12
CA ILE A 54 7.92 1.21 6.89
C ILE A 54 9.14 1.50 6.03
N GLY A 55 10.33 1.08 6.52
CA GLY A 55 11.59 1.26 5.84
C GLY A 55 12.00 2.73 5.72
N PRO A 56 12.14 3.47 6.84
CA PRO A 56 12.55 4.89 6.84
C PRO A 56 13.93 5.10 6.20
N GLY A 57 14.80 4.08 6.17
CA GLY A 57 16.17 4.20 5.73
C GLY A 57 16.91 5.28 6.54
N PRO A 58 17.60 6.24 5.88
CA PRO A 58 18.28 7.35 6.57
C PRO A 58 17.32 8.43 7.09
N GLY A 59 16.00 8.21 7.06
CA GLY A 59 14.99 9.09 7.63
C GLY A 59 14.50 10.23 6.74
N GLY A 60 14.64 10.10 5.41
CA GLY A 60 14.20 11.15 4.49
C GLY A 60 12.70 11.45 4.58
N LEU A 61 11.85 10.43 4.47
CA LEU A 61 10.41 10.62 4.60
C LEU A 61 10.01 10.85 6.06
N THR A 62 10.68 10.21 7.03
CA THR A 62 10.50 10.44 8.47
C THR A 62 10.56 11.92 8.81
N ARG A 63 11.63 12.61 8.34
CA ARG A 63 11.79 14.06 8.52
C ARG A 63 10.65 14.85 7.86
N GLY A 64 10.21 14.43 6.69
CA GLY A 64 9.05 15.01 6.00
C GLY A 64 7.76 14.90 6.83
N LEU A 65 7.48 13.70 7.37
CA LEU A 65 6.29 13.46 8.20
C LEU A 65 6.28 14.29 9.48
N LEU A 66 7.42 14.34 10.17
CA LEU A 66 7.58 15.12 11.40
C LEU A 66 7.45 16.64 11.15
N SER A 67 8.05 17.16 10.05
CA SER A 67 7.96 18.57 9.68
C SER A 67 6.56 19.00 9.25
N GLU A 68 5.79 18.10 8.65
CA GLU A 68 4.40 18.34 8.25
C GLU A 68 3.41 18.07 9.41
N GLY A 69 3.93 17.91 10.64
CA GLY A 69 3.15 17.98 11.87
C GLY A 69 2.56 16.66 12.35
N ALA A 70 3.07 15.51 11.92
CA ALA A 70 2.62 14.22 12.46
C ALA A 70 2.63 14.24 14.00
N ARG A 71 1.53 13.80 14.63
CA ARG A 71 1.44 13.74 16.10
C ARG A 71 2.54 12.86 16.67
N HIS A 72 2.70 11.67 16.11
CA HIS A 72 3.75 10.72 16.41
C HIS A 72 4.04 9.87 15.16
N VAL A 73 5.29 9.50 14.93
CA VAL A 73 5.71 8.59 13.86
C VAL A 73 6.29 7.32 14.50
N LEU A 74 5.76 6.18 14.12
CA LEU A 74 6.36 4.88 14.37
C LEU A 74 7.05 4.43 13.08
N SER A 75 8.38 4.30 13.10
CA SER A 75 9.16 3.80 11.97
C SER A 75 9.66 2.38 12.27
N ILE A 76 9.41 1.45 11.36
CA ILE A 76 9.91 0.07 11.44
C ILE A 76 11.02 -0.10 10.39
N GLU A 77 12.26 -0.36 10.84
CA GLU A 77 13.44 -0.49 9.97
C GLU A 77 14.11 -1.85 10.14
N LYS A 78 14.36 -2.51 9.02
CA LYS A 78 15.01 -3.83 8.99
C LYS A 78 16.54 -3.74 8.89
N ASP A 79 17.08 -2.61 8.43
CA ASP A 79 18.52 -2.40 8.28
C ASP A 79 19.09 -1.71 9.53
N PRO A 80 19.79 -2.44 10.44
CA PRO A 80 20.30 -1.87 11.68
C PRO A 80 21.29 -0.72 11.47
N ARG A 81 21.90 -0.60 10.29
CA ARG A 81 22.82 0.50 9.95
C ARG A 81 22.13 1.86 9.92
N CYS A 82 20.81 1.88 9.68
CA CYS A 82 20.02 3.11 9.66
C CYS A 82 19.64 3.62 11.05
N LEU A 83 19.69 2.75 12.08
CA LEU A 83 19.24 3.11 13.43
C LEU A 83 19.96 4.31 14.05
N PRO A 84 21.30 4.47 13.93
CA PRO A 84 21.98 5.63 14.46
C PRO A 84 21.48 6.95 13.83
N ALA A 85 21.27 6.97 12.50
CA ALA A 85 20.73 8.15 11.82
C ALA A 85 19.30 8.48 12.25
N LEU A 86 18.47 7.45 12.49
CA LEU A 86 17.11 7.62 12.99
C LEU A 86 17.08 8.09 14.46
N ALA A 87 18.05 7.67 15.27
CA ALA A 87 18.20 8.17 16.66
C ALA A 87 18.48 9.68 16.69
N GLU A 88 19.34 10.21 15.81
CA GLU A 88 19.57 11.65 15.69
C GLU A 88 18.27 12.42 15.36
N ILE A 89 17.39 11.82 14.53
CA ILE A 89 16.09 12.44 14.26
C ILE A 89 15.19 12.38 15.49
N ALA A 90 15.18 11.26 16.23
CA ALA A 90 14.40 11.14 17.46
C ALA A 90 14.84 12.14 18.54
N ASP A 91 16.13 12.40 18.65
CA ASP A 91 16.69 13.42 19.57
C ASP A 91 16.27 14.84 19.17
N ALA A 92 16.18 15.13 17.86
CA ALA A 92 15.71 16.41 17.36
C ALA A 92 14.19 16.61 17.49
N TYR A 93 13.42 15.50 17.61
CA TYR A 93 11.95 15.50 17.76
C TYR A 93 11.52 14.71 19.01
N PRO A 94 11.84 15.18 20.23
CA PRO A 94 11.61 14.42 21.47
C PRO A 94 10.16 13.98 21.61
N GLY A 95 9.95 12.66 21.81
CA GLY A 95 8.63 12.06 22.00
C GLY A 95 7.76 11.93 20.73
N LYS A 96 8.26 12.35 19.56
CA LYS A 96 7.50 12.29 18.30
C LYS A 96 7.91 11.18 17.34
N LEU A 97 9.03 10.50 17.59
CA LEU A 97 9.52 9.39 16.79
C LEU A 97 9.84 8.20 17.67
N THR A 98 9.26 7.05 17.34
CA THR A 98 9.65 5.73 17.85
C THR A 98 10.20 4.92 16.71
N VAL A 99 11.38 4.33 16.89
CA VAL A 99 12.01 3.45 15.90
C VAL A 99 12.06 2.03 16.45
N ILE A 100 11.58 1.07 15.66
CA ILE A 100 11.66 -0.35 15.99
C ILE A 100 12.50 -1.05 14.92
N GLU A 101 13.55 -1.74 15.36
CA GLU A 101 14.31 -2.65 14.50
C GLU A 101 13.51 -3.93 14.25
N GLY A 102 13.31 -4.29 12.97
CA GLY A 102 12.66 -5.55 12.63
C GLY A 102 11.99 -5.58 11.28
N ASP A 103 11.38 -6.73 10.99
CA ASP A 103 10.58 -6.91 9.78
C ASP A 103 9.13 -6.43 10.02
N ALA A 104 8.67 -5.52 9.15
CA ALA A 104 7.29 -4.99 9.22
C ALA A 104 6.21 -6.08 9.05
N LEU A 105 6.57 -7.25 8.51
CA LEU A 105 5.66 -8.38 8.39
C LEU A 105 5.43 -9.10 9.74
N ASP A 106 6.35 -8.95 10.70
CA ASP A 106 6.34 -9.67 11.98
C ASP A 106 5.93 -8.77 13.16
N ILE A 107 6.00 -7.44 12.98
CA ILE A 107 5.70 -6.47 14.04
C ILE A 107 4.24 -6.06 13.97
N ASP A 108 3.56 -6.10 15.12
CA ASP A 108 2.21 -5.56 15.28
C ASP A 108 2.28 -4.06 15.64
N PRO A 109 1.97 -3.14 14.71
CA PRO A 109 2.09 -1.71 14.95
C PRO A 109 1.08 -1.19 15.97
N LEU A 110 -0.04 -1.90 16.21
CA LEU A 110 -1.09 -1.47 17.13
C LEU A 110 -0.67 -1.47 18.60
N LYS A 111 0.44 -2.13 18.93
CA LYS A 111 1.04 -2.07 20.27
C LYS A 111 1.74 -0.74 20.55
N HIS A 112 1.98 0.08 19.54
CA HIS A 112 2.82 1.28 19.60
C HIS A 112 2.13 2.54 19.06
N LEU A 113 0.96 2.41 18.45
CA LEU A 113 0.23 3.50 17.81
C LEU A 113 -1.14 3.71 18.43
N THR A 114 -1.54 4.98 18.50
CA THR A 114 -2.86 5.38 18.96
C THR A 114 -3.70 5.93 17.80
N PRO A 115 -4.92 5.43 17.59
CA PRO A 115 -5.81 5.98 16.56
C PRO A 115 -6.08 7.49 16.75
N PRO A 116 -6.34 8.22 15.66
CA PRO A 116 -6.39 7.76 14.29
C PRO A 116 -4.99 7.49 13.70
N ILE A 117 -4.86 6.46 12.85
CA ILE A 117 -3.59 6.02 12.29
C ILE A 117 -3.58 6.20 10.77
N ARG A 118 -2.49 6.75 10.24
CA ARG A 118 -2.18 6.79 8.81
C ARG A 118 -0.92 5.98 8.54
N VAL A 119 -0.77 5.49 7.32
CA VAL A 119 0.45 4.83 6.87
C VAL A 119 1.06 5.65 5.75
N ALA A 120 2.32 6.02 5.89
CA ALA A 120 3.07 6.71 4.84
C ALA A 120 4.44 6.06 4.69
N ALA A 121 4.77 5.53 3.50
CA ALA A 121 6.00 4.79 3.32
C ALA A 121 6.54 4.83 1.88
N ASN A 122 7.86 4.95 1.78
CA ASN A 122 8.60 4.59 0.56
C ASN A 122 8.95 3.10 0.62
N LEU A 123 7.97 2.24 0.30
CA LEU A 123 8.09 0.80 0.49
C LEU A 123 9.21 0.19 -0.36
N PRO A 124 10.00 -0.74 0.22
CA PRO A 124 10.88 -1.59 -0.59
C PRO A 124 10.05 -2.36 -1.62
N TYR A 125 10.48 -2.35 -2.88
CA TYR A 125 9.68 -2.89 -4.00
C TYR A 125 9.38 -4.39 -3.90
N ASN A 126 10.18 -5.14 -3.16
CA ASN A 126 10.02 -6.58 -2.97
C ASN A 126 8.90 -6.95 -1.98
N VAL A 127 8.57 -6.09 -1.01
CA VAL A 127 7.57 -6.38 0.04
C VAL A 127 6.34 -5.46 -0.03
N GLY A 128 6.42 -4.36 -0.79
CA GLY A 128 5.36 -3.34 -0.80
C GLY A 128 3.98 -3.86 -1.21
N THR A 129 3.91 -4.76 -2.21
CA THR A 129 2.62 -5.34 -2.64
C THR A 129 2.08 -6.31 -1.59
N GLU A 130 2.92 -7.07 -0.90
CA GLU A 130 2.51 -7.99 0.16
C GLU A 130 1.93 -7.23 1.34
N LEU A 131 2.61 -6.17 1.79
CA LEU A 131 2.12 -5.29 2.86
C LEU A 131 0.76 -4.66 2.49
N LEU A 132 0.64 -4.13 1.27
CA LEU A 132 -0.63 -3.56 0.80
C LEU A 132 -1.76 -4.60 0.83
N VAL A 133 -1.53 -5.81 0.33
CA VAL A 133 -2.53 -6.89 0.35
C VAL A 133 -2.92 -7.22 1.79
N ARG A 134 -1.96 -7.35 2.71
CA ARG A 134 -2.20 -7.62 4.12
C ARG A 134 -3.06 -6.54 4.78
N TRP A 135 -2.79 -5.26 4.51
CA TRP A 135 -3.58 -4.14 5.03
C TRP A 135 -4.98 -4.03 4.41
N LEU A 136 -5.16 -4.49 3.17
CA LEU A 136 -6.46 -4.54 2.50
C LEU A 136 -7.29 -5.79 2.87
N THR A 137 -6.69 -6.80 3.50
CA THR A 137 -7.36 -8.05 3.90
C THR A 137 -7.26 -8.34 5.40
N PRO A 138 -7.50 -7.35 6.28
CA PRO A 138 -7.51 -7.63 7.71
C PRO A 138 -8.69 -8.56 8.06
N PRO A 139 -8.62 -9.29 9.18
CA PRO A 139 -9.68 -10.19 9.62
C PRO A 139 -11.00 -9.46 9.92
N THR A 140 -10.92 -8.20 10.31
CA THR A 140 -12.07 -7.34 10.61
C THR A 140 -12.00 -6.04 9.80
N TRP A 141 -13.16 -5.48 9.43
CA TRP A 141 -13.27 -4.18 8.77
C TRP A 141 -14.16 -3.24 9.59
N PRO A 142 -13.86 -1.94 9.74
CA PRO A 142 -12.79 -1.19 9.09
C PRO A 142 -11.39 -1.57 9.60
N PRO A 143 -10.32 -1.25 8.81
CA PRO A 143 -8.95 -1.56 9.19
C PRO A 143 -8.43 -0.60 10.26
N PHE A 144 -7.24 -0.88 10.81
CA PHE A 144 -6.59 0.00 11.79
C PHE A 144 -6.15 1.36 11.23
N TRP A 145 -6.01 1.48 9.92
CA TRP A 145 -5.55 2.68 9.23
C TRP A 145 -6.71 3.46 8.58
N GLN A 146 -6.64 4.78 8.63
CA GLN A 146 -7.57 5.66 7.91
C GLN A 146 -7.16 5.86 6.45
N SER A 147 -5.86 5.99 6.21
CA SER A 147 -5.32 6.14 4.86
C SER A 147 -3.92 5.53 4.74
N LEU A 148 -3.59 5.15 3.49
CA LEU A 148 -2.28 4.68 3.09
C LEU A 148 -1.74 5.63 2.02
N THR A 149 -0.54 6.17 2.20
CA THR A 149 0.19 6.99 1.23
C THR A 149 1.49 6.28 0.91
N LEU A 150 1.47 5.47 -0.14
CA LEU A 150 2.49 4.49 -0.40
C LEU A 150 3.17 4.71 -1.75
N MET A 151 4.47 4.54 -1.77
CA MET A 151 5.24 4.60 -3.00
C MET A 151 5.44 3.22 -3.60
N PHE A 152 5.18 3.12 -4.91
CA PHE A 152 5.35 1.92 -5.71
C PHE A 152 6.05 2.23 -7.02
N GLN A 153 6.62 1.21 -7.66
CA GLN A 153 6.94 1.30 -9.08
C GLN A 153 5.67 1.68 -9.87
N ARG A 154 5.84 2.52 -10.90
CA ARG A 154 4.71 3.03 -11.70
C ARG A 154 3.77 1.94 -12.20
N GLU A 155 4.31 0.79 -12.60
CA GLU A 155 3.49 -0.35 -13.05
C GLU A 155 2.57 -0.87 -11.95
N VAL A 156 3.07 -1.01 -10.72
CA VAL A 156 2.27 -1.47 -9.56
C VAL A 156 1.22 -0.43 -9.20
N ALA A 157 1.58 0.86 -9.17
CA ALA A 157 0.65 1.95 -8.92
C ALA A 157 -0.52 1.95 -9.93
N LEU A 158 -0.22 1.77 -11.22
CA LEU A 158 -1.25 1.66 -12.26
C LEU A 158 -2.15 0.44 -12.09
N ARG A 159 -1.63 -0.67 -11.54
CA ARG A 159 -2.46 -1.85 -11.23
C ARG A 159 -3.41 -1.61 -10.07
N ILE A 160 -3.03 -0.79 -9.07
CA ILE A 160 -3.88 -0.47 -7.91
C ILE A 160 -5.11 0.33 -8.33
N VAL A 161 -4.92 1.30 -9.23
CA VAL A 161 -5.98 2.25 -9.67
C VAL A 161 -6.61 1.86 -11.01
N ALA A 162 -6.30 0.69 -11.54
CA ALA A 162 -6.72 0.28 -12.88
C ALA A 162 -8.24 0.15 -13.00
N GLU A 163 -8.79 0.59 -14.13
CA GLU A 163 -10.21 0.45 -14.47
C GLU A 163 -10.49 -0.82 -15.28
N PRO A 164 -11.72 -1.36 -15.23
CA PRO A 164 -12.15 -2.49 -16.05
C PRO A 164 -11.85 -2.26 -17.54
N GLY A 165 -11.42 -3.30 -18.23
CA GLY A 165 -11.04 -3.25 -19.65
C GLY A 165 -9.62 -2.79 -19.93
N SER A 166 -8.93 -2.19 -18.95
CA SER A 166 -7.54 -1.77 -19.11
C SER A 166 -6.57 -2.96 -18.99
N LYS A 167 -5.38 -2.83 -19.61
CA LYS A 167 -4.32 -3.85 -19.54
C LYS A 167 -3.82 -4.09 -18.10
N ALA A 168 -3.85 -3.06 -17.27
CA ALA A 168 -3.38 -3.11 -15.88
C ALA A 168 -4.41 -3.72 -14.92
N TYR A 169 -5.69 -3.78 -15.31
CA TYR A 169 -6.76 -4.24 -14.45
C TYR A 169 -6.59 -5.72 -14.03
N GLY A 170 -6.77 -5.98 -12.74
CA GLY A 170 -6.57 -7.30 -12.18
C GLY A 170 -6.89 -7.39 -10.69
N ARG A 171 -6.43 -8.47 -10.06
CA ARG A 171 -6.70 -8.75 -8.63
C ARG A 171 -6.39 -7.58 -7.70
N LEU A 172 -5.27 -6.88 -7.93
CA LEU A 172 -4.84 -5.79 -7.05
C LEU A 172 -5.79 -4.59 -7.12
N ALA A 173 -6.29 -4.26 -8.33
CA ALA A 173 -7.30 -3.21 -8.51
C ALA A 173 -8.59 -3.55 -7.77
N LEU A 174 -9.09 -4.77 -7.96
CA LEU A 174 -10.33 -5.21 -7.32
C LEU A 174 -10.23 -5.18 -5.81
N LEU A 175 -9.12 -5.70 -5.25
CA LEU A 175 -8.90 -5.74 -3.82
C LEU A 175 -8.81 -4.32 -3.22
N ALA A 176 -8.03 -3.43 -3.85
CA ALA A 176 -7.85 -2.06 -3.39
C ALA A 176 -9.17 -1.27 -3.46
N GLN A 177 -9.86 -1.31 -4.62
CA GLN A 177 -11.06 -0.52 -4.86
C GLN A 177 -12.31 -1.07 -4.17
N TRP A 178 -12.29 -2.32 -3.72
CA TRP A 178 -13.35 -2.88 -2.90
C TRP A 178 -13.36 -2.28 -1.48
N ARG A 179 -12.18 -1.99 -0.95
CA ARG A 179 -11.95 -1.59 0.44
C ARG A 179 -11.57 -0.13 0.63
N ALA A 180 -11.12 0.54 -0.44
CA ALA A 180 -10.62 1.91 -0.37
C ALA A 180 -10.90 2.71 -1.64
N ASP A 181 -10.88 4.04 -1.50
CA ASP A 181 -10.74 4.97 -2.61
C ASP A 181 -9.25 5.13 -2.92
N ALA A 182 -8.83 4.64 -4.08
CA ALA A 182 -7.43 4.62 -4.49
C ALA A 182 -7.16 5.57 -5.65
N ARG A 183 -6.12 6.41 -5.54
CA ARG A 183 -5.69 7.32 -6.62
C ARG A 183 -4.17 7.51 -6.63
N ILE A 184 -3.60 7.74 -7.81
CA ILE A 184 -2.22 8.22 -7.92
C ILE A 184 -2.23 9.71 -7.63
N VAL A 185 -1.41 10.15 -6.67
CA VAL A 185 -1.33 11.55 -6.22
C VAL A 185 -0.04 12.24 -6.65
N MET A 186 0.99 11.45 -7.04
CA MET A 186 2.26 12.00 -7.50
C MET A 186 3.01 10.98 -8.37
N HIS A 187 3.72 11.49 -9.38
CA HIS A 187 4.69 10.72 -10.16
C HIS A 187 6.11 11.17 -9.80
N LEU A 188 7.02 10.20 -9.72
CA LEU A 188 8.41 10.42 -9.35
C LEU A 188 9.32 9.82 -10.41
N PRO A 189 10.21 10.64 -11.02
CA PRO A 189 11.20 10.13 -11.95
C PRO A 189 12.29 9.36 -11.21
N PRO A 190 13.07 8.49 -11.90
CA PRO A 190 14.14 7.72 -11.28
C PRO A 190 15.18 8.58 -10.55
N GLU A 191 15.46 9.77 -11.06
CA GLU A 191 16.46 10.70 -10.55
C GLU A 191 16.13 11.27 -9.17
N ALA A 192 14.87 11.12 -8.73
CA ALA A 192 14.46 11.49 -7.36
C ALA A 192 15.11 10.62 -6.29
N PHE A 193 15.68 9.47 -6.67
CA PHE A 193 16.20 8.46 -5.76
C PHE A 193 17.72 8.29 -5.87
N THR A 194 18.32 7.83 -4.78
CA THR A 194 19.74 7.43 -4.74
C THR A 194 19.87 6.03 -4.13
N PRO A 195 20.37 5.04 -4.91
CA PRO A 195 20.60 5.08 -6.35
C PRO A 195 19.29 5.18 -7.13
N ALA A 196 19.36 5.70 -8.36
CA ALA A 196 18.21 5.79 -9.24
C ALA A 196 17.70 4.38 -9.63
N PRO A 197 16.40 4.07 -9.45
CA PRO A 197 15.82 2.82 -9.92
C PRO A 197 15.74 2.81 -11.46
N LYS A 198 15.57 1.61 -12.03
CA LYS A 198 15.44 1.46 -13.50
C LYS A 198 14.11 1.99 -14.06
N VAL A 199 13.12 2.20 -13.22
CA VAL A 199 11.75 2.59 -13.61
C VAL A 199 11.26 3.72 -12.73
N SER A 200 10.37 4.55 -13.25
CA SER A 200 9.71 5.60 -12.49
C SER A 200 8.80 5.01 -11.40
N SER A 201 8.55 5.81 -10.37
CA SER A 201 7.68 5.49 -9.25
C SER A 201 6.45 6.38 -9.23
N ALA A 202 5.48 6.01 -8.44
CA ALA A 202 4.32 6.85 -8.16
C ALA A 202 3.88 6.67 -6.70
N VAL A 203 3.34 7.74 -6.13
CA VAL A 203 2.68 7.71 -4.83
C VAL A 203 1.20 7.44 -5.04
N VAL A 204 0.71 6.40 -4.41
CA VAL A 204 -0.71 6.05 -4.39
C VAL A 204 -1.26 6.40 -3.02
N HIS A 205 -2.37 7.12 -3.00
CA HIS A 205 -3.14 7.39 -1.79
C HIS A 205 -4.40 6.54 -1.80
N LEU A 206 -4.63 5.80 -0.71
CA LEU A 206 -5.83 5.00 -0.48
C LEU A 206 -6.51 5.50 0.80
N THR A 207 -7.80 5.84 0.72
CA THR A 207 -8.62 6.17 1.89
C THR A 207 -9.52 5.00 2.20
N ALA A 208 -9.49 4.48 3.43
CA ALA A 208 -10.33 3.37 3.85
C ALA A 208 -11.82 3.74 3.72
N LEU A 209 -12.62 2.86 3.13
CA LEU A 209 -14.07 2.97 3.17
C LEU A 209 -14.58 2.45 4.52
N PRO A 210 -15.63 3.03 5.11
CA PRO A 210 -16.23 2.53 6.35
C PRO A 210 -16.77 1.10 6.18
N GLU A 211 -17.28 0.79 4.98
CA GLU A 211 -17.75 -0.53 4.56
C GLU A 211 -17.21 -0.85 3.16
N PRO A 212 -17.10 -2.13 2.79
CA PRO A 212 -16.75 -2.51 1.43
C PRO A 212 -17.73 -1.91 0.41
N ARG A 213 -17.22 -1.43 -0.72
CA ARG A 213 -18.02 -0.73 -1.77
C ARG A 213 -19.24 -1.53 -2.24
N PHE A 214 -19.14 -2.84 -2.27
CA PHE A 214 -20.23 -3.77 -2.58
C PHE A 214 -20.17 -4.93 -1.59
N PRO A 215 -21.32 -5.42 -1.09
CA PRO A 215 -21.36 -6.54 -0.16
C PRO A 215 -20.88 -7.83 -0.85
N ALA A 216 -19.97 -8.54 -0.19
CA ALA A 216 -19.52 -9.87 -0.58
C ALA A 216 -18.75 -10.51 0.58
N ASP A 217 -18.79 -11.83 0.70
CA ASP A 217 -17.90 -12.55 1.59
C ASP A 217 -16.43 -12.43 1.09
N PRO A 218 -15.49 -12.00 1.94
CA PRO A 218 -14.10 -11.77 1.53
C PRO A 218 -13.41 -13.02 0.97
N ALA A 219 -13.66 -14.19 1.56
CA ALA A 219 -13.01 -15.43 1.15
C ALA A 219 -13.57 -15.91 -0.20
N VAL A 220 -14.89 -15.80 -0.39
CA VAL A 220 -15.54 -16.16 -1.66
C VAL A 220 -15.10 -15.21 -2.77
N LEU A 221 -15.13 -13.89 -2.53
CA LEU A 221 -14.68 -12.90 -3.51
C LEU A 221 -13.24 -13.13 -3.92
N ASN A 222 -12.34 -13.38 -2.96
CA ASN A 222 -10.93 -13.62 -3.27
C ASN A 222 -10.74 -14.88 -4.14
N ARG A 223 -11.48 -15.97 -3.86
CA ARG A 223 -11.45 -17.19 -4.69
C ARG A 223 -11.94 -16.94 -6.12
N VAL A 224 -13.06 -16.22 -6.28
CA VAL A 224 -13.64 -15.87 -7.57
C VAL A 224 -12.68 -15.03 -8.39
N VAL A 225 -12.14 -13.96 -7.80
CA VAL A 225 -11.18 -13.05 -8.44
C VAL A 225 -9.88 -13.79 -8.80
N ALA A 226 -9.36 -14.62 -7.89
CA ALA A 226 -8.17 -15.42 -8.16
C ALA A 226 -8.35 -16.35 -9.35
N ALA A 227 -9.44 -17.11 -9.39
CA ALA A 227 -9.72 -18.05 -10.48
C ALA A 227 -9.94 -17.32 -11.83
N GLY A 228 -10.66 -16.21 -11.83
CA GLY A 228 -10.89 -15.39 -13.02
C GLY A 228 -9.59 -14.88 -13.64
N PHE A 229 -8.68 -14.35 -12.83
CA PHE A 229 -7.43 -13.76 -13.32
C PHE A 229 -6.27 -14.75 -13.49
N ASN A 230 -6.31 -15.94 -12.90
CA ASN A 230 -5.30 -16.98 -13.16
C ASN A 230 -5.26 -17.42 -14.62
N GLN A 231 -6.40 -17.31 -15.31
CA GLN A 231 -6.52 -17.65 -16.74
C GLN A 231 -7.09 -16.45 -17.52
N ARG A 232 -6.49 -15.29 -17.38
CA ARG A 232 -6.94 -13.98 -17.88
C ARG A 232 -7.44 -13.99 -19.33
N ARG A 233 -6.85 -14.81 -20.21
CA ARG A 233 -7.23 -14.87 -21.63
C ARG A 233 -8.43 -15.78 -21.92
N LYS A 234 -8.90 -16.58 -20.96
CA LYS A 234 -10.06 -17.46 -21.12
C LYS A 234 -11.36 -16.75 -20.75
N MET A 235 -12.46 -17.23 -21.33
CA MET A 235 -13.81 -16.84 -20.94
C MET A 235 -14.09 -17.27 -19.50
N LEU A 236 -14.91 -16.51 -18.76
CA LEU A 236 -15.20 -16.78 -17.34
C LEU A 236 -15.80 -18.17 -17.12
N ARG A 237 -16.68 -18.65 -18.00
CA ARG A 237 -17.20 -20.04 -17.91
C ARG A 237 -16.10 -21.09 -17.84
N ALA A 238 -14.96 -20.85 -18.48
CA ALA A 238 -13.84 -21.78 -18.48
C ALA A 238 -12.89 -21.56 -17.30
N SER A 239 -12.57 -20.30 -16.97
CA SER A 239 -11.65 -20.01 -15.86
C SER A 239 -12.25 -20.28 -14.48
N LEU A 240 -13.58 -20.21 -14.36
CA LEU A 240 -14.32 -20.42 -13.11
C LEU A 240 -14.95 -21.79 -12.95
N LYS A 241 -14.79 -22.71 -13.94
CA LYS A 241 -15.45 -24.01 -13.98
C LYS A 241 -15.32 -24.85 -12.70
N GLY A 242 -14.23 -24.69 -11.94
CA GLY A 242 -13.98 -25.45 -10.71
C GLY A 242 -14.49 -24.80 -9.42
N LEU A 243 -15.14 -23.63 -9.48
CA LEU A 243 -15.55 -22.89 -8.27
C LEU A 243 -16.93 -23.31 -7.74
N ALA A 244 -17.86 -23.63 -8.62
CA ALA A 244 -19.20 -24.05 -8.27
C ALA A 244 -19.80 -24.93 -9.39
N PRO A 245 -20.73 -25.84 -9.08
CA PRO A 245 -21.57 -26.48 -10.08
C PRO A 245 -22.33 -25.43 -10.90
N ASN A 246 -22.61 -25.71 -12.17
CA ASN A 246 -23.42 -24.84 -13.05
C ASN A 246 -22.96 -23.36 -13.06
N ILE A 247 -21.64 -23.11 -13.07
CA ILE A 247 -21.05 -21.76 -12.98
C ILE A 247 -21.65 -20.77 -13.99
N GLU A 248 -22.11 -21.21 -15.13
CA GLU A 248 -22.75 -20.35 -16.13
C GLU A 248 -24.07 -19.76 -15.64
N ASP A 249 -24.83 -20.47 -14.81
CA ASP A 249 -26.08 -19.97 -14.23
C ASP A 249 -25.79 -18.91 -13.18
N HIS A 250 -24.77 -19.13 -12.34
CA HIS A 250 -24.31 -18.11 -11.39
C HIS A 250 -23.79 -16.85 -12.09
N LEU A 251 -23.07 -16.99 -13.21
CA LEU A 251 -22.63 -15.85 -14.01
C LEU A 251 -23.82 -15.06 -14.54
N ARG A 252 -24.83 -15.73 -15.11
CA ARG A 252 -26.05 -15.09 -15.62
C ARG A 252 -26.84 -14.41 -14.49
N ALA A 253 -26.99 -15.06 -13.34
CA ALA A 253 -27.66 -14.49 -12.17
C ALA A 253 -26.93 -13.24 -11.64
N ALA A 254 -25.60 -13.18 -11.77
CA ALA A 254 -24.79 -12.01 -11.44
C ALA A 254 -24.77 -10.94 -12.56
N GLY A 255 -25.53 -11.11 -13.66
CA GLY A 255 -25.55 -10.19 -14.80
C GLY A 255 -24.31 -10.24 -15.70
N ILE A 256 -23.51 -11.33 -15.61
CA ILE A 256 -22.27 -11.50 -16.36
C ILE A 256 -22.50 -12.50 -17.50
N LYS A 257 -22.04 -12.16 -18.71
CA LYS A 257 -22.06 -13.11 -19.83
C LYS A 257 -20.98 -14.18 -19.60
N PRO A 258 -21.30 -15.49 -19.68
CA PRO A 258 -20.31 -16.55 -19.50
C PRO A 258 -19.12 -16.50 -20.47
N THR A 259 -19.28 -15.80 -21.58
CA THR A 259 -18.25 -15.57 -22.60
C THR A 259 -17.33 -14.40 -22.33
N ASP A 260 -17.66 -13.52 -21.37
CA ASP A 260 -16.82 -12.39 -21.00
C ASP A 260 -15.52 -12.89 -20.35
N ARG A 261 -14.50 -12.02 -20.36
CA ARG A 261 -13.21 -12.26 -19.69
C ARG A 261 -13.14 -11.48 -18.39
N ALA A 262 -12.36 -11.98 -17.44
CA ALA A 262 -12.20 -11.34 -16.12
C ALA A 262 -11.87 -9.84 -16.19
N GLU A 263 -11.04 -9.41 -17.15
CA GLU A 263 -10.65 -8.03 -17.31
C GLU A 263 -11.78 -7.08 -17.72
N GLN A 264 -12.88 -7.59 -18.24
CA GLN A 264 -14.04 -6.82 -18.69
C GLN A 264 -15.05 -6.58 -17.55
N ILE A 265 -14.97 -7.35 -16.47
CA ILE A 265 -15.97 -7.35 -15.41
C ILE A 265 -15.62 -6.31 -14.36
N PRO A 266 -16.54 -5.37 -14.04
CA PRO A 266 -16.34 -4.42 -12.97
C PRO A 266 -16.39 -5.09 -11.60
N LEU A 267 -15.89 -4.40 -10.57
CA LEU A 267 -15.88 -4.87 -9.18
C LEU A 267 -17.27 -5.32 -8.71
N GLU A 268 -18.32 -4.57 -9.04
CA GLU A 268 -19.71 -4.90 -8.70
C GLU A 268 -20.12 -6.29 -9.21
N GLY A 269 -19.76 -6.61 -10.46
CA GLY A 269 -20.03 -7.92 -11.05
C GLY A 269 -19.33 -9.05 -10.32
N PHE A 270 -18.06 -8.88 -9.95
CA PHE A 270 -17.34 -9.88 -9.14
C PHE A 270 -17.98 -10.07 -7.75
N CYS A 271 -18.41 -9.00 -7.10
CA CYS A 271 -19.11 -9.07 -5.81
C CYS A 271 -20.49 -9.75 -5.96
N ALA A 272 -21.24 -9.46 -7.03
CA ALA A 272 -22.50 -10.12 -7.32
C ALA A 272 -22.30 -11.62 -7.53
N LEU A 273 -21.31 -12.02 -8.33
CA LEU A 273 -20.98 -13.42 -8.55
C LEU A 273 -20.56 -14.14 -7.26
N ALA A 274 -19.79 -13.48 -6.42
CA ALA A 274 -19.39 -14.02 -5.12
C ALA A 274 -20.61 -14.33 -4.25
N ARG A 275 -21.60 -13.42 -4.19
CA ARG A 275 -22.87 -13.65 -3.46
C ARG A 275 -23.69 -14.81 -4.02
N GLU A 276 -23.78 -14.94 -5.36
CA GLU A 276 -24.51 -16.05 -5.97
C GLU A 276 -23.85 -17.41 -5.64
N ILE A 277 -22.53 -17.49 -5.67
CA ILE A 277 -21.80 -18.71 -5.29
C ILE A 277 -21.95 -19.00 -3.79
N GLU A 278 -21.94 -17.98 -2.95
CA GLU A 278 -22.14 -18.14 -1.50
C GLU A 278 -23.53 -18.69 -1.15
N LYS A 279 -24.59 -18.20 -1.81
CA LYS A 279 -25.96 -18.71 -1.65
C LYS A 279 -26.05 -20.21 -1.99
N ALA A 280 -25.41 -20.60 -3.10
CA ALA A 280 -25.43 -22.02 -3.52
C ALA A 280 -24.66 -22.95 -2.58
N ASN A 281 -23.64 -22.45 -1.87
CA ASN A 281 -22.89 -23.23 -0.88
C ASN A 281 -23.63 -23.40 0.47
N LYS A 282 -24.66 -22.57 0.73
CA LYS A 282 -25.49 -22.62 1.94
C LYS A 282 -26.80 -23.38 1.75
N ALA A 283 -27.20 -23.64 0.51
CA ALA A 283 -28.38 -24.42 0.13
C ALA A 283 -28.07 -25.91 0.05
#